data_705df0f033bf692b469c271bbf2215e8
#
_entry.id   705df0f033bf692b469c271bbf2215e8
#
_cell.length_a   1.000
_cell.length_b   1.000
_cell.length_c   1.000
_cell.angle_alpha   90.00
_cell.angle_beta   90.00
_cell.angle_gamma   90.00
#
_symmetry.space_group_name_H-M   'P 1'
#
loop_
_entity.id
_entity.type
_entity.pdbx_description
1 polymer ?
#
loop_
_entity_poly.entity_id
_entity_poly.type
_entity_poly.pdbx_seq_one_letter_code
_entity_poly.pdbx_strand_id
1 'polypeptide(L)'
;MSKYIPGNQKHLTIEDRIYIQNELDKGTSFKDIARFLCKDPTTISKEVKSRRASDWFHKGTFLNAKNFCTKRFRCKKTNACNKILLCGVKCASCPTCNQTCPDFQKERCSKLDRAPYVCNGCSKKINHCTIAHKYTYNARFADRKYRECLKDSRSGIAMTRQELHKKDKIITPLIDQGQSPYQIVANHPELNLSVRSVYNYLDMGLLTARNVDLKRKVKFKPRKVHKSQISDRRVFNGRTYADFQQLHLESFVEMDTVHSAVGSSKTLLTFFFTREKLFLAFLMNRNTEGSVRLVLDRLEKRLGTFDFLTLFEYILTDRGAEFGDPDSLETGVTGIQRTNIYYCDPMRSGQKGGIEQAHTMLRMILPKRTTFEFLTQWDVNLITSHINSTPRESLNGRTPYDVALEAFGEDVLKAFQLRRIDPDKVILTPKLIRYNH
;
A
#
# COMPACT_ATOMS: atom_id res chain seq x y z
N MET A 1 6.10 -15.52 27.04
CA MET A 1 6.99 -14.35 27.25
C MET A 1 8.40 -14.73 26.83
N SER A 2 8.98 -14.10 25.81
CA SER A 2 10.37 -14.35 25.42
C SER A 2 11.31 -13.86 26.53
N LYS A 3 12.28 -14.69 26.94
CA LYS A 3 13.30 -14.29 27.92
C LYS A 3 14.12 -13.13 27.34
N TYR A 4 14.17 -12.01 28.08
CA TYR A 4 15.08 -10.91 27.77
C TYR A 4 16.53 -11.38 27.80
N ILE A 5 17.29 -11.19 26.74
CA ILE A 5 18.71 -11.51 26.63
C ILE A 5 19.47 -10.20 26.41
N PRO A 6 20.27 -9.73 27.39
CA PRO A 6 21.05 -8.51 27.22
C PRO A 6 22.04 -8.61 26.07
N GLY A 7 22.19 -7.51 25.32
CA GLY A 7 23.24 -7.38 24.30
C GLY A 7 22.99 -8.06 22.96
N ASN A 8 21.88 -8.79 22.77
CA ASN A 8 21.55 -9.43 21.49
C ASN A 8 21.00 -8.46 20.43
N GLN A 9 20.74 -7.21 20.77
CA GLN A 9 20.19 -6.16 19.92
C GLN A 9 21.27 -5.14 19.52
N LYS A 10 21.25 -4.71 18.26
CA LYS A 10 22.16 -3.67 17.76
C LYS A 10 21.95 -2.32 18.49
N HIS A 11 20.69 -1.96 18.77
CA HIS A 11 20.29 -0.75 19.46
C HIS A 11 19.72 -1.05 20.86
N LEU A 12 19.74 -0.07 21.76
CA LEU A 12 19.13 -0.21 23.07
C LEU A 12 17.60 -0.34 22.95
N THR A 13 17.04 -1.34 23.63
CA THR A 13 15.60 -1.58 23.74
C THR A 13 14.99 -0.76 24.88
N ILE A 14 13.68 -0.82 25.04
CA ILE A 14 13.01 -0.19 26.20
C ILE A 14 13.39 -0.91 27.49
N GLU A 15 13.59 -2.23 27.45
CA GLU A 15 14.03 -3.04 28.59
C GLU A 15 15.45 -2.67 29.01
N ASP A 16 16.36 -2.46 28.05
CA ASP A 16 17.71 -1.96 28.33
C ASP A 16 17.66 -0.60 29.03
N ARG A 17 16.78 0.29 28.58
CA ARG A 17 16.59 1.62 29.16
C ARG A 17 16.03 1.57 30.58
N ILE A 18 15.09 0.66 30.81
CA ILE A 18 14.55 0.42 32.17
C ILE A 18 15.65 -0.09 33.09
N TYR A 19 16.48 -1.00 32.63
CA TYR A 19 17.63 -1.49 33.41
C TYR A 19 18.61 -0.34 33.69
N ILE A 20 18.97 0.47 32.69
CA ILE A 20 19.84 1.64 32.87
C ILE A 20 19.25 2.58 33.91
N GLN A 21 17.96 2.87 33.88
CA GLN A 21 17.30 3.72 34.89
C GLN A 21 17.43 3.17 36.28
N ASN A 22 17.07 1.89 36.46
CA ASN A 22 17.08 1.23 37.78
C ASN A 22 18.49 1.21 38.38
N GLU A 23 19.50 0.94 37.58
CA GLU A 23 20.88 0.90 38.02
C GLU A 23 21.44 2.31 38.32
N LEU A 24 21.05 3.30 37.55
CA LEU A 24 21.35 4.71 37.85
C LEU A 24 20.73 5.17 39.18
N ASP A 25 19.52 4.71 39.51
CA ASP A 25 18.84 5.01 40.76
C ASP A 25 19.58 4.42 41.96
N LYS A 26 20.27 3.27 41.77
CA LYS A 26 21.16 2.65 42.76
C LYS A 26 22.54 3.31 42.84
N GLY A 27 22.90 4.14 41.85
CA GLY A 27 24.22 4.76 41.77
C GLY A 27 25.29 3.91 41.09
N THR A 28 24.91 2.87 40.36
CA THR A 28 25.80 1.96 39.62
C THR A 28 26.58 2.69 38.54
N SER A 29 27.83 2.32 38.31
CA SER A 29 28.69 2.95 37.32
C SER A 29 28.31 2.61 35.89
N PHE A 30 28.58 3.49 34.92
CA PHE A 30 28.36 3.18 33.50
C PHE A 30 29.14 1.96 33.02
N LYS A 31 30.30 1.68 33.61
CA LYS A 31 31.10 0.50 33.26
C LYS A 31 30.37 -0.81 33.63
N ASP A 32 29.75 -0.84 34.79
CA ASP A 32 29.05 -2.06 35.28
C ASP A 32 27.70 -2.23 34.54
N ILE A 33 26.97 -1.14 34.31
CA ILE A 33 25.77 -1.14 33.48
C ILE A 33 26.07 -1.66 32.05
N ALA A 34 27.14 -1.15 31.42
CA ALA A 34 27.57 -1.55 30.11
C ALA A 34 27.99 -3.02 30.03
N ARG A 35 28.69 -3.50 31.08
CA ARG A 35 29.08 -4.91 31.15
C ARG A 35 27.86 -5.84 31.17
N PHE A 36 26.84 -5.53 31.93
CA PHE A 36 25.61 -6.33 31.96
C PHE A 36 24.87 -6.30 30.61
N LEU A 37 24.78 -5.14 29.98
CA LEU A 37 24.07 -4.97 28.71
C LEU A 37 24.90 -5.41 27.48
N CYS A 38 26.12 -5.90 27.68
CA CYS A 38 27.08 -6.24 26.62
C CYS A 38 27.27 -5.07 25.63
N LYS A 39 27.38 -3.83 26.16
CA LYS A 39 27.59 -2.60 25.40
C LYS A 39 28.88 -1.90 25.85
N ASP A 40 29.35 -0.99 25.02
CA ASP A 40 30.45 -0.11 25.40
C ASP A 40 29.98 0.95 26.44
N PRO A 41 30.78 1.27 27.48
CA PRO A 41 30.45 2.31 28.46
C PRO A 41 30.17 3.68 27.85
N THR A 42 30.81 4.00 26.72
CA THR A 42 30.57 5.27 26.00
C THR A 42 29.16 5.30 25.39
N THR A 43 28.60 4.16 25.01
CA THR A 43 27.21 4.04 24.52
C THR A 43 26.23 4.41 25.62
N ILE A 44 26.43 3.88 26.84
CA ILE A 44 25.58 4.20 27.99
C ILE A 44 25.72 5.69 28.35
N SER A 45 26.95 6.20 28.38
CA SER A 45 27.24 7.60 28.63
C SER A 45 26.54 8.55 27.65
N LYS A 46 26.62 8.25 26.33
CA LYS A 46 25.96 9.00 25.26
C LYS A 46 24.45 8.94 25.39
N GLU A 47 23.90 7.74 25.63
CA GLU A 47 22.46 7.54 25.84
C GLU A 47 21.92 8.39 26.98
N VAL A 48 22.55 8.30 28.18
CA VAL A 48 22.12 9.03 29.37
C VAL A 48 22.26 10.54 29.16
N LYS A 49 23.40 11.00 28.66
CA LYS A 49 23.68 12.42 28.46
C LYS A 49 22.75 13.07 27.44
N SER A 50 22.46 12.38 26.32
CA SER A 50 21.64 12.93 25.23
C SER A 50 20.14 12.85 25.48
N ARG A 51 19.68 11.88 26.29
CA ARG A 51 18.25 11.60 26.52
C ARG A 51 17.79 11.83 27.95
N ARG A 52 18.59 12.52 28.77
CA ARG A 52 18.14 12.96 30.09
C ARG A 52 16.98 13.94 30.00
N ALA A 53 16.01 13.83 30.89
CA ALA A 53 14.90 14.75 31.04
C ALA A 53 15.27 15.90 31.99
N SER A 54 14.91 17.11 31.64
CA SER A 54 15.02 18.28 32.55
C SER A 54 13.77 18.39 33.43
N ASP A 55 13.84 19.17 34.47
CA ASP A 55 12.97 19.30 35.64
C ASP A 55 11.47 19.49 35.47
N TRP A 56 10.99 19.68 34.29
CA TRP A 56 9.56 19.94 34.04
C TRP A 56 8.64 18.75 34.46
N PHE A 57 9.22 17.61 34.83
CA PHE A 57 8.46 16.42 35.19
C PHE A 57 8.38 16.15 36.69
N HIS A 58 9.05 16.95 37.53
CA HIS A 58 9.03 16.73 38.97
C HIS A 58 8.19 17.80 39.68
N LYS A 59 7.00 17.40 40.12
CA LYS A 59 6.15 18.20 41.01
C LYS A 59 6.70 18.12 42.43
N GLY A 60 7.41 19.14 42.88
CA GLY A 60 7.93 19.20 44.26
C GLY A 60 8.26 20.64 44.66
N THR A 61 8.33 20.90 45.95
CA THR A 61 8.37 22.24 46.58
C THR A 61 9.50 23.14 46.12
N PHE A 62 10.67 22.62 45.77
CA PHE A 62 11.77 23.42 45.23
C PHE A 62 11.74 23.55 43.70
N LEU A 63 10.88 22.79 43.03
CA LEU A 63 10.75 22.77 41.58
C LEU A 63 9.90 23.90 41.02
N ASN A 64 9.24 24.64 41.89
CA ASN A 64 8.50 25.86 41.53
C ASN A 64 9.38 27.14 41.53
N ALA A 65 10.70 26.96 41.65
CA ALA A 65 11.62 28.11 41.53
C ALA A 65 11.53 28.67 40.10
N LYS A 66 10.92 29.84 39.96
CA LYS A 66 10.78 30.54 38.70
C LYS A 66 12.11 31.14 38.24
N ASN A 67 13.02 31.43 39.16
CA ASN A 67 14.33 32.05 38.92
C ASN A 67 15.46 31.02 39.13
N PHE A 68 16.31 30.86 38.12
CA PHE A 68 17.45 29.92 38.10
C PHE A 68 18.79 30.60 38.37
N CYS A 69 18.78 31.83 38.94
CA CYS A 69 19.99 32.57 39.29
C CYS A 69 20.64 32.01 40.57
N THR A 70 21.97 31.90 40.61
CA THR A 70 22.72 31.53 41.80
C THR A 70 22.48 32.48 42.97
N LYS A 71 22.21 33.76 42.64
CA LYS A 71 21.98 34.83 43.61
C LYS A 71 20.54 34.95 44.09
N ARG A 72 19.60 34.09 43.64
CA ARG A 72 18.14 34.23 43.86
C ARG A 72 17.72 34.38 45.32
N PHE A 73 18.40 33.70 46.21
CA PHE A 73 18.08 33.78 47.66
C PHE A 73 18.56 35.05 48.35
N ARG A 74 19.56 35.74 47.76
CA ARG A 74 20.16 36.96 48.33
C ARG A 74 19.80 38.22 47.51
N CYS A 75 19.17 38.05 46.37
CA CYS A 75 18.86 39.12 45.45
C CYS A 75 17.71 39.98 45.98
N LYS A 76 17.98 41.27 46.19
CA LYS A 76 17.01 42.27 46.61
C LYS A 76 16.49 43.14 45.43
N LYS A 77 16.96 42.89 44.21
CA LYS A 77 16.57 43.68 43.05
C LYS A 77 15.07 43.47 42.71
N THR A 78 14.45 44.59 42.32
CA THR A 78 13.09 44.62 41.75
C THR A 78 13.17 45.26 40.36
N ASN A 79 12.20 45.01 39.51
CA ASN A 79 12.04 45.59 38.18
C ASN A 79 13.29 45.57 37.27
N ALA A 80 14.14 44.52 37.36
CA ALA A 80 15.34 44.42 36.51
C ALA A 80 15.01 44.24 35.00
N CYS A 81 13.76 43.99 34.65
CA CYS A 81 13.31 43.84 33.26
C CYS A 81 12.72 45.12 32.65
N ASN A 82 12.56 46.19 33.43
CA ASN A 82 11.96 47.47 33.04
C ASN A 82 10.60 47.34 32.31
N LYS A 83 9.89 46.27 32.51
CA LYS A 83 8.61 46.02 31.80
C LYS A 83 7.43 46.76 32.44
N ILE A 84 7.51 47.06 33.73
CA ILE A 84 6.43 47.73 34.48
C ILE A 84 7.09 48.73 35.44
N LEU A 85 6.69 50.01 35.37
CA LEU A 85 7.27 51.12 36.12
C LEU A 85 7.28 50.93 37.65
N LEU A 86 6.33 50.16 38.22
CA LEU A 86 6.16 49.90 39.64
C LEU A 86 6.13 48.41 39.98
N CYS A 87 6.99 47.61 39.38
CA CYS A 87 7.03 46.17 39.69
C CYS A 87 7.62 45.94 41.09
N GLY A 88 6.76 45.66 42.08
CA GLY A 88 7.16 45.27 43.44
C GLY A 88 7.60 43.82 43.60
N VAL A 89 7.56 43.00 42.53
CA VAL A 89 7.93 41.59 42.60
C VAL A 89 9.44 41.45 42.70
N LYS A 90 9.93 40.78 43.73
CA LYS A 90 11.36 40.49 43.86
C LYS A 90 11.80 39.63 42.65
N CYS A 91 12.92 40.02 42.03
CA CYS A 91 13.50 39.29 40.91
C CYS A 91 13.77 37.81 41.21
N ALA A 92 14.04 37.46 42.47
CA ALA A 92 14.19 36.08 42.94
C ALA A 92 12.96 35.22 42.66
N SER A 93 11.77 35.79 42.60
CA SER A 93 10.51 35.09 42.37
C SER A 93 9.98 35.21 40.93
N CYS A 94 10.69 35.92 40.04
CA CYS A 94 10.25 36.25 38.70
C CYS A 94 11.04 35.46 37.62
N PRO A 95 10.37 34.75 36.72
CA PRO A 95 11.02 34.00 35.65
C PRO A 95 11.66 34.90 34.58
N THR A 96 11.16 36.13 34.39
CA THR A 96 11.67 37.10 33.42
C THR A 96 13.12 37.46 33.70
N CYS A 97 13.54 37.43 34.94
CA CYS A 97 14.91 37.67 35.38
C CYS A 97 15.94 36.72 34.72
N ASN A 98 15.53 35.51 34.38
CA ASN A 98 16.42 34.54 33.74
C ASN A 98 16.90 35.00 32.34
N GLN A 99 16.19 35.93 31.71
CA GLN A 99 16.47 36.41 30.35
C GLN A 99 16.96 37.84 30.32
N THR A 100 16.53 38.68 31.27
CA THR A 100 16.69 40.13 31.18
C THR A 100 17.64 40.71 32.21
N CYS A 101 17.96 40.00 33.29
CA CYS A 101 18.84 40.53 34.32
C CYS A 101 20.31 40.45 33.88
N PRO A 102 21.04 41.60 33.84
CA PRO A 102 22.46 41.63 33.45
C PRO A 102 23.35 40.83 34.42
N ASP A 103 22.95 40.77 35.71
CA ASP A 103 23.68 40.04 36.73
C ASP A 103 23.24 38.57 36.85
N PHE A 104 22.46 38.06 35.92
CA PHE A 104 21.98 36.67 35.93
C PHE A 104 23.16 35.70 35.83
N GLN A 105 23.30 34.85 36.81
CA GLN A 105 24.28 33.78 36.81
C GLN A 105 23.52 32.46 36.96
N LYS A 106 23.45 31.70 35.87
CA LYS A 106 22.71 30.42 35.82
C LYS A 106 23.28 29.43 36.84
N GLU A 107 22.44 28.98 37.74
CA GLU A 107 22.80 27.94 38.71
C GLU A 107 23.09 26.61 37.99
N ARG A 108 24.19 25.96 38.34
CA ARG A 108 24.62 24.69 37.76
C ARG A 108 25.19 23.79 38.85
N CYS A 109 24.78 22.50 38.78
CA CYS A 109 25.38 21.47 39.62
C CYS A 109 26.61 20.89 38.92
N SER A 110 27.80 21.00 39.51
CA SER A 110 29.04 20.45 38.95
C SER A 110 29.02 18.94 38.77
N LYS A 111 28.19 18.21 39.54
CA LYS A 111 27.98 16.77 39.36
C LYS A 111 27.34 16.40 38.04
N LEU A 112 26.55 17.31 37.43
CA LEU A 112 25.91 17.11 36.14
C LEU A 112 26.86 17.26 34.94
N ASP A 113 28.08 17.72 35.17
CA ASP A 113 29.14 17.85 34.17
C ASP A 113 29.98 16.58 34.05
N ARG A 114 29.86 15.72 35.03
CA ARG A 114 30.56 14.42 35.12
C ARG A 114 29.55 13.28 35.09
N ALA A 115 29.99 12.07 34.77
CA ALA A 115 29.16 10.89 34.90
C ALA A 115 28.59 10.77 36.33
N PRO A 116 27.34 10.43 36.48
CA PRO A 116 26.36 9.95 35.49
C PRO A 116 25.53 11.03 34.76
N TYR A 117 25.83 12.31 34.85
CA TYR A 117 25.17 13.46 34.19
C TYR A 117 23.72 13.69 34.60
N VAL A 118 23.20 12.91 35.53
CA VAL A 118 21.82 12.94 36.03
C VAL A 118 21.76 12.92 37.55
N CYS A 119 20.60 13.23 38.07
CA CYS A 119 20.36 13.25 39.52
C CYS A 119 19.91 11.87 40.07
N ASN A 120 19.75 10.88 39.20
CA ASN A 120 19.48 9.49 39.62
C ASN A 120 20.59 9.01 40.56
N GLY A 121 20.23 8.36 41.66
CA GLY A 121 21.20 7.84 42.65
C GLY A 121 22.03 8.93 43.35
N CYS A 122 21.67 10.20 43.27
CA CYS A 122 22.38 11.29 43.96
C CYS A 122 22.23 11.16 45.49
N SER A 123 23.34 11.24 46.20
CA SER A 123 23.36 11.19 47.68
C SER A 123 22.50 12.27 48.36
N LYS A 124 22.32 13.42 47.71
CA LYS A 124 21.33 14.41 48.14
C LYS A 124 19.98 14.02 47.55
N LYS A 125 19.03 13.64 48.41
CA LYS A 125 17.64 13.36 47.91
C LYS A 125 17.15 14.54 47.11
N ILE A 126 16.45 14.25 45.98
CA ILE A 126 15.96 15.26 45.02
C ILE A 126 15.21 16.38 45.77
N ASN A 127 14.41 16.04 46.76
CA ASN A 127 13.61 16.99 47.54
C ASN A 127 14.43 17.89 48.47
N HIS A 128 15.65 17.49 48.87
CA HIS A 128 16.54 18.30 49.73
C HIS A 128 17.61 19.03 48.97
N CYS A 129 17.66 18.89 47.64
CA CYS A 129 18.63 19.62 46.82
C CYS A 129 18.12 21.03 46.49
N THR A 130 18.88 22.02 46.89
CA THR A 130 18.56 23.45 46.66
C THR A 130 18.72 23.90 45.22
N ILE A 131 19.43 23.12 44.41
CA ILE A 131 19.65 23.43 42.98
C ILE A 131 18.34 23.29 42.23
N ALA A 132 17.91 24.35 41.57
CA ALA A 132 16.65 24.36 40.84
C ALA A 132 16.69 23.49 39.57
N HIS A 133 17.83 23.44 38.89
CA HIS A 133 17.95 22.77 37.61
C HIS A 133 18.43 21.33 37.79
N LYS A 134 17.54 20.37 37.58
CA LYS A 134 17.80 18.94 37.79
C LYS A 134 17.66 18.21 36.45
N TYR A 135 18.35 17.10 36.32
CA TYR A 135 18.21 16.20 35.20
C TYR A 135 18.04 14.77 35.69
N THR A 136 17.08 14.05 35.15
CA THR A 136 16.87 12.65 35.45
C THR A 136 16.86 11.82 34.19
N TYR A 137 17.33 10.61 34.27
CA TYR A 137 17.15 9.65 33.22
C TYR A 137 15.85 8.88 33.48
N ASN A 138 14.93 8.95 32.53
CA ASN A 138 13.69 8.19 32.55
C ASN A 138 13.61 7.33 31.28
N ALA A 139 13.48 6.02 31.45
CA ALA A 139 13.51 5.05 30.37
C ALA A 139 12.45 5.30 29.28
N ARG A 140 11.20 5.58 29.69
CA ARG A 140 10.11 5.85 28.75
C ARG A 140 10.30 7.16 27.98
N PHE A 141 10.81 8.18 28.64
CA PHE A 141 11.15 9.45 27.99
C PHE A 141 12.30 9.26 27.01
N ALA A 142 13.35 8.55 27.39
CA ALA A 142 14.50 8.26 26.54
C ALA A 142 14.10 7.43 25.30
N ASP A 143 13.22 6.44 25.47
CA ASP A 143 12.71 5.63 24.38
C ASP A 143 11.85 6.43 23.40
N ARG A 144 10.97 7.30 23.92
CA ARG A 144 10.18 8.20 23.07
C ARG A 144 11.09 9.12 22.26
N LYS A 145 12.08 9.75 22.91
CA LYS A 145 13.08 10.59 22.24
C LYS A 145 13.88 9.84 21.16
N TYR A 146 14.22 8.60 21.43
CA TYR A 146 14.88 7.74 20.45
C TYR A 146 13.99 7.46 19.25
N ARG A 147 12.72 7.13 19.46
CA ARG A 147 11.75 6.88 18.38
C ARG A 147 11.47 8.13 17.56
N GLU A 148 11.36 9.30 18.20
CA GLU A 148 11.25 10.60 17.52
C GLU A 148 12.46 10.81 16.60
N CYS A 149 13.68 10.65 17.11
CA CYS A 149 14.91 10.77 16.33
C CYS A 149 14.98 9.79 15.16
N LEU A 150 14.54 8.53 15.34
CA LEU A 150 14.45 7.55 14.27
C LEU A 150 13.43 7.95 13.19
N LYS A 151 12.30 8.49 13.62
CA LYS A 151 11.26 8.97 12.68
C LYS A 151 11.80 10.16 11.87
N ASP A 152 12.42 11.12 12.53
CA ASP A 152 12.96 12.32 11.89
C ASP A 152 14.12 11.99 10.94
N SER A 153 15.01 11.07 11.33
CA SER A 153 16.14 10.63 10.50
C SER A 153 15.72 9.82 9.26
N ARG A 154 14.52 9.24 9.30
CA ARG A 154 13.92 8.50 8.18
C ARG A 154 12.90 9.32 7.40
N SER A 155 12.63 10.55 7.83
CA SER A 155 11.77 11.47 7.10
C SER A 155 12.48 12.00 5.86
N GLY A 156 11.68 12.22 4.79
CA GLY A 156 12.21 12.69 3.51
C GLY A 156 12.58 11.56 2.55
N ILE A 157 13.31 11.90 1.51
CA ILE A 157 13.73 11.01 0.43
C ILE A 157 15.26 11.02 0.27
N ALA A 158 15.84 9.86 -0.01
CA ALA A 158 17.27 9.71 -0.22
C ALA A 158 17.65 9.97 -1.69
N MET A 159 17.24 11.13 -2.24
CA MET A 159 17.60 11.55 -3.60
C MET A 159 17.56 13.06 -3.75
N THR A 160 18.25 13.57 -4.78
CA THR A 160 18.26 14.99 -5.14
C THR A 160 16.96 15.41 -5.84
N ARG A 161 16.68 16.73 -5.85
CA ARG A 161 15.54 17.27 -6.60
C ARG A 161 15.62 16.99 -8.11
N GLN A 162 16.83 16.97 -8.66
CA GLN A 162 17.03 16.69 -10.08
C GLN A 162 16.71 15.22 -10.43
N GLU A 163 17.15 14.28 -9.58
CA GLU A 163 16.82 12.86 -9.73
C GLU A 163 15.32 12.62 -9.59
N LEU A 164 14.68 13.26 -8.59
CA LEU A 164 13.24 13.17 -8.43
C LEU A 164 12.50 13.67 -9.66
N HIS A 165 12.91 14.82 -10.21
CA HIS A 165 12.29 15.39 -11.41
C HIS A 165 12.45 14.48 -12.64
N LYS A 166 13.62 13.82 -12.82
CA LYS A 166 13.80 12.82 -13.88
C LYS A 166 12.83 11.65 -13.74
N LYS A 167 12.66 11.15 -12.52
CA LYS A 167 11.71 10.05 -12.23
C LYS A 167 10.26 10.47 -12.41
N ASP A 168 9.89 11.69 -12.02
CA ASP A 168 8.56 12.25 -12.16
C ASP A 168 8.15 12.36 -13.65
N LYS A 169 9.08 12.70 -14.54
CA LYS A 169 8.84 12.74 -16.01
C LYS A 169 8.46 11.38 -16.60
N ILE A 170 8.84 10.27 -15.94
CA ILE A 170 8.45 8.92 -16.33
C ILE A 170 7.16 8.52 -15.62
N ILE A 171 7.11 8.69 -14.29
CA ILE A 171 6.03 8.18 -13.45
C ILE A 171 4.70 8.89 -13.70
N THR A 172 4.70 10.23 -13.77
CA THR A 172 3.45 11.00 -13.87
C THR A 172 2.68 10.72 -15.16
N PRO A 173 3.27 10.74 -16.37
CA PRO A 173 2.54 10.40 -17.59
C PRO A 173 1.93 9.00 -17.59
N LEU A 174 2.63 8.02 -17.01
CA LEU A 174 2.16 6.64 -16.93
C LEU A 174 0.98 6.49 -15.95
N ILE A 175 1.00 7.23 -14.84
CA ILE A 175 -0.18 7.32 -13.95
C ILE A 175 -1.37 7.93 -14.67
N ASP A 176 -1.16 9.00 -15.46
CA ASP A 176 -2.22 9.64 -16.23
C ASP A 176 -2.80 8.73 -17.33
N GLN A 177 -2.00 7.80 -17.85
CA GLN A 177 -2.45 6.73 -18.72
C GLN A 177 -3.22 5.63 -17.96
N GLY A 178 -3.26 5.70 -16.64
CA GLY A 178 -3.98 4.78 -15.76
C GLY A 178 -3.18 3.55 -15.35
N GLN A 179 -1.87 3.55 -15.51
CA GLN A 179 -1.00 2.51 -14.99
C GLN A 179 -0.88 2.63 -13.47
N SER A 180 -0.80 1.49 -12.79
CA SER A 180 -0.58 1.46 -11.34
C SER A 180 0.90 1.61 -11.00
N PRO A 181 1.27 2.07 -9.79
CA PRO A 181 2.66 2.10 -9.36
C PRO A 181 3.40 0.76 -9.50
N TYR A 182 2.69 -0.38 -9.34
CA TYR A 182 3.26 -1.69 -9.57
C TYR A 182 3.68 -1.90 -11.03
N GLN A 183 2.79 -1.58 -11.97
CA GLN A 183 3.05 -1.73 -13.41
C GLN A 183 4.22 -0.85 -13.85
N ILE A 184 4.27 0.39 -13.35
CA ILE A 184 5.36 1.33 -13.64
C ILE A 184 6.69 0.79 -13.16
N VAL A 185 6.78 0.37 -11.91
CA VAL A 185 8.04 -0.15 -11.33
C VAL A 185 8.49 -1.45 -12.00
N ALA A 186 7.55 -2.33 -12.38
CA ALA A 186 7.85 -3.58 -13.06
C ALA A 186 8.40 -3.36 -14.49
N ASN A 187 7.89 -2.34 -15.19
CA ASN A 187 8.32 -2.00 -16.54
C ASN A 187 9.58 -1.12 -16.58
N HIS A 188 9.87 -0.39 -15.50
CA HIS A 188 10.97 0.61 -15.41
C HIS A 188 11.93 0.29 -14.25
N PRO A 189 12.72 -0.80 -14.33
CA PRO A 189 13.70 -1.13 -13.30
C PRO A 189 14.77 -0.05 -13.12
N GLU A 190 15.04 0.78 -14.14
CA GLU A 190 15.96 1.92 -14.10
C GLU A 190 15.55 3.00 -13.10
N LEU A 191 14.27 3.05 -12.72
CA LEU A 191 13.81 3.96 -11.66
C LEU A 191 14.45 3.61 -10.32
N ASN A 192 14.85 2.36 -10.11
CA ASN A 192 15.42 1.86 -8.85
C ASN A 192 14.57 2.28 -7.64
N LEU A 193 13.26 2.08 -7.76
CA LEU A 193 12.27 2.40 -6.73
C LEU A 193 11.45 1.15 -6.39
N SER A 194 11.09 1.05 -5.11
CA SER A 194 10.05 0.10 -4.73
C SER A 194 8.66 0.67 -5.02
N VAL A 195 7.67 -0.19 -5.21
CA VAL A 195 6.26 0.19 -5.35
C VAL A 195 5.82 1.07 -4.16
N ARG A 196 6.27 0.71 -2.96
CA ARG A 196 6.00 1.46 -1.73
C ARG A 196 6.58 2.87 -1.76
N SER A 197 7.78 3.03 -2.35
CA SER A 197 8.41 4.35 -2.50
C SER A 197 7.58 5.26 -3.39
N VAL A 198 7.04 4.75 -4.51
CA VAL A 198 6.18 5.53 -5.40
C VAL A 198 4.91 6.01 -4.67
N TYR A 199 4.24 5.11 -3.93
CA TYR A 199 3.09 5.51 -3.10
C TYR A 199 3.46 6.57 -2.05
N ASN A 200 4.59 6.42 -1.37
CA ASN A 200 5.05 7.40 -0.39
C ASN A 200 5.30 8.78 -1.05
N TYR A 201 5.89 8.81 -2.25
CA TYR A 201 6.14 10.07 -2.96
C TYR A 201 4.86 10.75 -3.42
N LEU A 202 3.85 9.98 -3.84
CA LEU A 202 2.51 10.48 -4.12
C LEU A 202 1.83 11.05 -2.85
N ASP A 203 1.93 10.33 -1.72
CA ASP A 203 1.37 10.75 -0.44
C ASP A 203 2.02 12.02 0.10
N MET A 204 3.33 12.17 -0.10
CA MET A 204 4.10 13.38 0.27
C MET A 204 3.90 14.54 -0.71
N GLY A 205 3.24 14.31 -1.85
CA GLY A 205 3.06 15.32 -2.89
C GLY A 205 4.35 15.72 -3.59
N LEU A 206 5.32 14.82 -3.67
CA LEU A 206 6.63 15.04 -4.28
C LEU A 206 6.63 14.87 -5.80
N LEU A 207 5.67 14.12 -6.35
CA LEU A 207 5.44 13.95 -7.77
C LEU A 207 4.38 14.94 -8.26
N THR A 208 4.35 15.19 -9.56
CA THR A 208 3.31 16.00 -10.21
C THR A 208 1.96 15.29 -10.12
N ALA A 209 1.92 13.98 -10.38
CA ALA A 209 0.76 13.14 -10.13
C ALA A 209 0.36 13.15 -8.64
N ARG A 210 -0.93 13.05 -8.38
CA ARG A 210 -1.51 13.09 -7.04
C ARG A 210 -2.26 11.79 -6.74
N ASN A 211 -2.56 11.58 -5.46
CA ASN A 211 -3.32 10.43 -5.01
C ASN A 211 -4.70 10.29 -5.68
N VAL A 212 -5.32 11.38 -6.11
CA VAL A 212 -6.60 11.39 -6.81
C VAL A 212 -6.49 10.77 -8.21
N ASP A 213 -5.31 10.81 -8.80
CA ASP A 213 -5.06 10.24 -10.13
C ASP A 213 -4.95 8.70 -10.08
N LEU A 214 -4.79 8.13 -8.88
CA LEU A 214 -4.78 6.69 -8.67
C LEU A 214 -6.19 6.10 -8.63
N LYS A 215 -6.47 5.14 -9.50
CA LYS A 215 -7.81 4.60 -9.77
C LYS A 215 -8.53 3.87 -8.65
N ARG A 216 -7.85 3.44 -7.56
CA ARG A 216 -8.45 2.59 -6.51
C ARG A 216 -8.42 3.17 -5.10
N LYS A 217 -8.24 4.46 -4.93
CA LYS A 217 -8.11 5.04 -3.60
C LYS A 217 -9.42 5.21 -2.84
N VAL A 218 -10.56 5.26 -3.53
CA VAL A 218 -11.88 5.41 -2.90
C VAL A 218 -12.58 4.05 -2.82
N LYS A 219 -12.83 3.55 -1.60
CA LYS A 219 -13.65 2.36 -1.36
C LYS A 219 -15.11 2.79 -1.19
N PHE A 220 -15.98 2.31 -2.08
CA PHE A 220 -17.42 2.50 -1.95
C PHE A 220 -18.03 1.41 -1.06
N LYS A 221 -19.01 1.75 -0.23
CA LYS A 221 -19.82 0.75 0.49
C LYS A 221 -20.56 -0.13 -0.53
N PRO A 222 -20.54 -1.47 -0.38
CA PRO A 222 -21.32 -2.34 -1.23
C PRO A 222 -22.82 -1.99 -1.13
N ARG A 223 -23.53 -1.95 -2.27
CA ARG A 223 -24.98 -1.83 -2.28
C ARG A 223 -25.59 -3.15 -1.80
N LYS A 224 -26.73 -3.08 -1.06
CA LYS A 224 -27.52 -4.27 -0.74
C LYS A 224 -27.96 -4.93 -2.04
N VAL A 225 -27.65 -6.21 -2.19
CA VAL A 225 -28.04 -7.02 -3.35
C VAL A 225 -29.46 -7.50 -3.12
N HIS A 226 -30.36 -7.25 -4.08
CA HIS A 226 -31.69 -7.84 -4.08
C HIS A 226 -31.56 -9.34 -4.43
N LYS A 227 -32.21 -10.19 -3.65
CA LYS A 227 -32.28 -11.64 -3.94
C LYS A 227 -33.13 -11.85 -5.21
N SER A 228 -32.55 -12.37 -6.27
CA SER A 228 -33.27 -12.87 -7.44
C SER A 228 -33.76 -14.29 -7.17
N GLN A 229 -34.88 -14.67 -7.76
CA GLN A 229 -35.37 -16.06 -7.71
C GLN A 229 -34.41 -16.96 -8.50
N ILE A 230 -33.96 -18.04 -7.87
CA ILE A 230 -33.08 -19.04 -8.46
C ILE A 230 -33.96 -20.03 -9.21
N SER A 231 -33.80 -20.13 -10.53
CA SER A 231 -34.44 -21.20 -11.31
C SER A 231 -33.46 -22.40 -11.39
N ASP A 232 -33.87 -23.51 -10.82
CA ASP A 232 -33.16 -24.76 -10.96
C ASP A 232 -33.60 -25.43 -12.28
N ARG A 233 -32.68 -25.52 -13.25
CA ARG A 233 -32.96 -26.15 -14.52
C ARG A 233 -32.25 -27.51 -14.59
N ARG A 234 -32.95 -28.56 -14.99
CA ARG A 234 -32.41 -29.95 -15.18
C ARG A 234 -31.24 -29.99 -16.15
N VAL A 235 -31.11 -29.02 -17.04
CA VAL A 235 -30.02 -28.86 -18.00
C VAL A 235 -28.63 -28.76 -17.35
N PHE A 236 -28.54 -28.35 -16.08
CA PHE A 236 -27.28 -28.24 -15.39
C PHE A 236 -26.84 -29.49 -14.62
N ASN A 237 -27.60 -30.60 -14.70
CA ASN A 237 -27.22 -31.85 -14.06
C ASN A 237 -25.94 -32.42 -14.69
N GLY A 238 -24.98 -32.81 -13.86
CA GLY A 238 -23.63 -33.24 -14.29
C GLY A 238 -22.70 -32.12 -14.75
N ARG A 239 -23.15 -30.86 -14.67
CA ARG A 239 -22.38 -29.65 -15.05
C ARG A 239 -22.31 -28.60 -13.93
N THR A 240 -22.54 -29.04 -12.69
CA THR A 240 -22.51 -28.15 -11.53
C THR A 240 -21.09 -27.76 -11.14
N TYR A 241 -20.96 -26.71 -10.31
CA TYR A 241 -19.65 -26.36 -9.76
C TYR A 241 -19.03 -27.50 -8.93
N ALA A 242 -19.84 -28.30 -8.26
CA ALA A 242 -19.38 -29.48 -7.52
C ALA A 242 -18.78 -30.53 -8.47
N ASP A 243 -19.42 -30.79 -9.62
CA ASP A 243 -18.89 -31.69 -10.65
C ASP A 243 -17.59 -31.17 -11.24
N PHE A 244 -17.52 -29.83 -11.47
CA PHE A 244 -16.33 -29.17 -11.95
C PHE A 244 -15.15 -29.30 -10.98
N GLN A 245 -15.37 -29.14 -9.67
CA GLN A 245 -14.32 -29.29 -8.66
C GLN A 245 -13.72 -30.71 -8.61
N GLN A 246 -14.49 -31.76 -8.95
CA GLN A 246 -14.00 -33.13 -8.97
C GLN A 246 -12.96 -33.35 -10.06
N LEU A 247 -12.90 -32.51 -11.10
CA LEU A 247 -11.93 -32.63 -12.20
C LEU A 247 -10.52 -32.22 -11.79
N HIS A 248 -10.35 -31.51 -10.66
CA HIS A 248 -9.04 -31.03 -10.16
C HIS A 248 -8.18 -30.35 -11.23
N LEU A 249 -8.79 -29.48 -12.05
CA LEU A 249 -8.11 -28.82 -13.18
C LEU A 249 -7.12 -27.76 -12.71
N GLU A 250 -5.92 -27.76 -13.28
CA GLU A 250 -4.92 -26.72 -13.08
C GLU A 250 -5.17 -25.47 -13.95
N SER A 251 -5.82 -25.67 -15.10
CA SER A 251 -6.15 -24.61 -16.06
C SER A 251 -7.54 -24.81 -16.64
N PHE A 252 -8.27 -23.73 -16.77
CA PHE A 252 -9.59 -23.68 -17.41
C PHE A 252 -9.89 -22.25 -17.85
N VAL A 253 -10.97 -22.09 -18.62
CA VAL A 253 -11.41 -20.78 -19.10
C VAL A 253 -12.66 -20.34 -18.33
N GLU A 254 -12.62 -19.17 -17.72
CA GLU A 254 -13.82 -18.52 -17.20
C GLU A 254 -14.50 -17.75 -18.34
N MET A 255 -15.83 -17.85 -18.46
CA MET A 255 -16.63 -17.14 -19.44
C MET A 255 -17.71 -16.32 -18.75
N ASP A 256 -17.95 -15.10 -19.26
CA ASP A 256 -18.95 -14.18 -18.70
C ASP A 256 -19.38 -13.14 -19.73
N THR A 257 -20.46 -12.40 -19.46
CA THR A 257 -20.89 -11.29 -20.30
C THR A 257 -20.77 -9.95 -19.57
N VAL A 258 -20.43 -8.91 -20.32
CA VAL A 258 -20.36 -7.53 -19.83
C VAL A 258 -21.37 -6.67 -20.53
N HIS A 259 -22.40 -6.24 -19.77
CA HIS A 259 -23.46 -5.40 -20.31
C HIS A 259 -23.04 -3.95 -20.54
N SER A 260 -23.57 -3.38 -21.59
CA SER A 260 -23.53 -1.97 -21.97
C SER A 260 -24.43 -1.09 -21.07
N ALA A 261 -24.58 0.17 -21.44
CA ALA A 261 -25.55 1.08 -20.83
C ALA A 261 -26.99 0.57 -21.03
N VAL A 262 -27.90 0.97 -20.15
CA VAL A 262 -29.34 0.70 -20.30
C VAL A 262 -29.83 1.28 -21.63
N GLY A 263 -30.54 0.47 -22.41
CA GLY A 263 -31.03 0.86 -23.74
C GLY A 263 -30.12 0.47 -24.90
N SER A 264 -28.90 0.00 -24.65
CA SER A 264 -28.01 -0.56 -25.68
C SER A 264 -28.23 -2.08 -25.83
N SER A 265 -28.23 -2.56 -27.06
CA SER A 265 -28.36 -3.98 -27.35
C SER A 265 -27.03 -4.74 -27.33
N LYS A 266 -25.92 -4.03 -27.59
CA LYS A 266 -24.59 -4.65 -27.67
C LYS A 266 -24.05 -5.03 -26.29
N THR A 267 -23.39 -6.20 -26.24
CA THR A 267 -22.73 -6.75 -25.06
C THR A 267 -21.35 -7.28 -25.43
N LEU A 268 -20.50 -7.51 -24.46
CA LEU A 268 -19.21 -8.20 -24.67
C LEU A 268 -19.30 -9.60 -24.07
N LEU A 269 -18.98 -10.62 -24.86
CA LEU A 269 -18.63 -11.94 -24.36
C LEU A 269 -17.15 -11.92 -23.99
N THR A 270 -16.82 -12.38 -22.80
CA THR A 270 -15.46 -12.33 -22.28
C THR A 270 -14.99 -13.71 -21.86
N PHE A 271 -13.70 -13.98 -22.07
CA PHE A 271 -13.03 -15.18 -21.64
C PHE A 271 -11.78 -14.82 -20.83
N PHE A 272 -11.49 -15.63 -19.84
CA PHE A 272 -10.30 -15.47 -19.02
C PHE A 272 -9.61 -16.83 -18.80
N PHE A 273 -8.43 -16.99 -19.35
CA PHE A 273 -7.58 -18.16 -19.15
C PHE A 273 -6.92 -18.09 -17.77
N THR A 274 -7.26 -18.99 -16.91
CA THR A 274 -6.91 -18.90 -15.48
C THR A 274 -5.43 -19.06 -15.20
N ARG A 275 -4.69 -19.83 -16.00
CA ARG A 275 -3.25 -20.05 -15.87
C ARG A 275 -2.45 -18.86 -16.41
N GLU A 276 -2.68 -18.47 -17.65
CA GLU A 276 -1.96 -17.41 -18.37
C GLU A 276 -2.45 -16.01 -17.96
N LYS A 277 -3.57 -15.92 -17.23
CA LYS A 277 -4.25 -14.66 -16.88
C LYS A 277 -4.65 -13.85 -18.12
N LEU A 278 -4.78 -14.52 -19.28
CA LEU A 278 -5.12 -13.90 -20.55
C LEU A 278 -6.60 -13.57 -20.59
N PHE A 279 -6.92 -12.34 -20.98
CA PHE A 279 -8.28 -11.84 -21.09
C PHE A 279 -8.65 -11.58 -22.54
N LEU A 280 -9.74 -12.16 -23.01
CA LEU A 280 -10.30 -11.91 -24.33
C LEU A 280 -11.70 -11.31 -24.21
N ALA A 281 -12.10 -10.52 -25.20
CA ALA A 281 -13.46 -9.99 -25.29
C ALA A 281 -13.92 -9.93 -26.75
N PHE A 282 -15.19 -10.22 -26.95
CA PHE A 282 -15.82 -10.25 -28.28
C PHE A 282 -17.13 -9.46 -28.25
N LEU A 283 -17.33 -8.62 -29.24
CA LEU A 283 -18.52 -7.80 -29.35
C LEU A 283 -19.70 -8.64 -29.92
N MET A 284 -20.80 -8.66 -29.19
CA MET A 284 -22.06 -9.25 -29.61
C MET A 284 -23.11 -8.15 -29.84
N ASN A 285 -23.93 -8.30 -30.86
CA ASN A 285 -25.02 -7.37 -31.15
C ASN A 285 -26.18 -7.48 -30.16
N ARG A 286 -26.39 -8.68 -29.61
CA ARG A 286 -27.42 -8.98 -28.58
C ARG A 286 -26.90 -10.01 -27.60
N ASN A 287 -27.39 -9.93 -26.38
CA ASN A 287 -27.07 -10.93 -25.34
C ASN A 287 -27.99 -12.15 -25.47
N THR A 288 -27.69 -13.01 -26.42
CA THR A 288 -28.45 -14.22 -26.69
C THR A 288 -27.50 -15.40 -26.86
N GLU A 289 -28.01 -16.61 -26.61
CA GLU A 289 -27.31 -17.87 -26.81
C GLU A 289 -26.75 -18.00 -28.25
N GLY A 290 -27.56 -17.70 -29.25
CA GLY A 290 -27.13 -17.73 -30.66
C GLY A 290 -25.95 -16.75 -30.92
N SER A 291 -25.88 -15.62 -30.22
CA SER A 291 -24.74 -14.71 -30.34
C SER A 291 -23.48 -15.27 -29.68
N VAL A 292 -23.60 -15.96 -28.54
CA VAL A 292 -22.50 -16.68 -27.88
C VAL A 292 -21.98 -17.78 -28.79
N ARG A 293 -22.87 -18.62 -29.33
CA ARG A 293 -22.53 -19.68 -30.27
C ARG A 293 -21.76 -19.13 -31.48
N LEU A 294 -22.24 -18.03 -32.10
CA LEU A 294 -21.55 -17.42 -33.22
C LEU A 294 -20.13 -16.96 -32.91
N VAL A 295 -19.88 -16.48 -31.67
CA VAL A 295 -18.52 -16.11 -31.25
C VAL A 295 -17.64 -17.33 -31.13
N LEU A 296 -18.13 -18.42 -30.49
CA LEU A 296 -17.41 -19.69 -30.37
C LEU A 296 -17.12 -20.30 -31.77
N ASP A 297 -18.10 -20.31 -32.68
CA ASP A 297 -17.94 -20.79 -34.06
C ASP A 297 -16.87 -20.00 -34.83
N ARG A 298 -16.82 -18.69 -34.65
CA ARG A 298 -15.78 -17.82 -35.28
C ARG A 298 -14.40 -18.13 -34.72
N LEU A 299 -14.29 -18.35 -33.41
CA LEU A 299 -13.04 -18.70 -32.75
C LEU A 299 -12.54 -20.03 -33.22
N GLU A 300 -13.42 -21.05 -33.25
CA GLU A 300 -13.09 -22.39 -33.75
C GLU A 300 -12.62 -22.37 -35.23
N LYS A 301 -13.28 -21.57 -36.07
CA LYS A 301 -12.86 -21.42 -37.48
C LYS A 301 -11.48 -20.73 -37.62
N ARG A 302 -11.12 -19.84 -36.71
CA ARG A 302 -9.82 -19.12 -36.76
C ARG A 302 -8.68 -19.95 -36.20
N LEU A 303 -8.93 -20.70 -35.14
CA LEU A 303 -7.95 -21.53 -34.47
C LEU A 303 -7.76 -22.88 -35.14
N GLY A 304 -8.82 -23.40 -35.78
CA GLY A 304 -8.95 -24.79 -36.10
C GLY A 304 -9.55 -25.61 -34.95
N THR A 305 -10.22 -26.71 -35.25
CA THR A 305 -10.96 -27.51 -34.25
C THR A 305 -10.04 -28.07 -33.17
N PHE A 306 -8.82 -28.49 -33.53
CA PHE A 306 -7.88 -29.10 -32.60
C PHE A 306 -7.37 -28.10 -31.59
N ASP A 307 -6.89 -26.92 -32.04
CA ASP A 307 -6.38 -25.89 -31.15
C ASP A 307 -7.51 -25.31 -30.28
N PHE A 308 -8.71 -25.14 -30.84
CA PHE A 308 -9.85 -24.70 -30.06
C PHE A 308 -10.17 -25.68 -28.92
N LEU A 309 -10.25 -26.98 -29.21
CA LEU A 309 -10.54 -28.00 -28.22
C LEU A 309 -9.47 -28.04 -27.13
N THR A 310 -8.20 -27.87 -27.46
CA THR A 310 -7.10 -27.82 -26.51
C THR A 310 -7.16 -26.60 -25.61
N LEU A 311 -7.47 -25.41 -26.16
CA LEU A 311 -7.46 -24.14 -25.44
C LEU A 311 -8.72 -23.90 -24.62
N PHE A 312 -9.86 -24.39 -25.08
CA PHE A 312 -11.20 -24.22 -24.49
C PHE A 312 -11.80 -25.52 -23.98
N GLU A 313 -10.98 -26.48 -23.60
CA GLU A 313 -11.43 -27.82 -23.19
C GLU A 313 -12.48 -27.75 -22.07
N TYR A 314 -12.25 -26.87 -21.07
CA TYR A 314 -13.17 -26.66 -19.94
C TYR A 314 -13.50 -25.19 -19.79
N ILE A 315 -14.80 -24.88 -19.83
CA ILE A 315 -15.32 -23.54 -19.64
C ILE A 315 -16.20 -23.48 -18.39
N LEU A 316 -15.90 -22.56 -17.48
CA LEU A 316 -16.72 -22.26 -16.31
C LEU A 316 -17.48 -20.94 -16.52
N THR A 317 -18.81 -20.98 -16.43
CA THR A 317 -19.68 -19.82 -16.63
C THR A 317 -20.74 -19.70 -15.53
N ASP A 318 -21.56 -18.64 -15.56
CA ASP A 318 -22.75 -18.55 -14.71
C ASP A 318 -23.98 -19.15 -15.41
N ARG A 319 -25.12 -19.11 -14.70
CA ARG A 319 -26.39 -19.63 -15.22
C ARG A 319 -27.19 -18.55 -15.96
N GLY A 320 -26.53 -17.66 -16.69
CA GLY A 320 -27.16 -16.66 -17.54
C GLY A 320 -28.02 -17.28 -18.63
N ALA A 321 -29.06 -16.58 -19.09
CA ALA A 321 -29.95 -17.07 -20.15
C ALA A 321 -29.19 -17.30 -21.47
N GLU A 322 -28.14 -16.51 -21.69
CA GLU A 322 -27.23 -16.62 -22.84
C GLU A 322 -26.37 -17.89 -22.87
N PHE A 323 -26.28 -18.57 -21.73
CA PHE A 323 -25.55 -19.84 -21.56
C PHE A 323 -26.50 -21.02 -21.27
N GLY A 324 -27.78 -20.85 -21.54
CA GLY A 324 -28.85 -21.76 -21.11
C GLY A 324 -28.96 -23.07 -21.87
N ASP A 325 -28.30 -23.19 -23.03
CA ASP A 325 -28.24 -24.44 -23.84
C ASP A 325 -26.79 -24.89 -24.01
N PRO A 326 -26.26 -25.68 -23.05
CA PRO A 326 -24.89 -26.16 -23.12
C PRO A 326 -24.65 -27.04 -24.36
N ASP A 327 -25.60 -27.88 -24.77
CA ASP A 327 -25.42 -28.82 -25.86
C ASP A 327 -25.16 -28.09 -27.19
N SER A 328 -25.87 -26.98 -27.43
CA SER A 328 -25.64 -26.10 -28.59
C SER A 328 -24.28 -25.39 -28.53
N LEU A 329 -23.83 -24.99 -27.35
CA LEU A 329 -22.55 -24.31 -27.17
C LEU A 329 -21.35 -25.28 -27.22
N GLU A 330 -21.52 -26.48 -26.70
CA GLU A 330 -20.49 -27.55 -26.71
C GLU A 330 -20.31 -28.20 -28.09
N THR A 331 -21.29 -28.11 -28.97
CA THR A 331 -21.22 -28.69 -30.31
C THR A 331 -20.54 -27.71 -31.28
N GLY A 332 -19.42 -28.13 -31.88
CA GLY A 332 -18.65 -27.36 -32.84
C GLY A 332 -19.26 -27.26 -34.23
N VAL A 333 -18.63 -26.49 -35.11
CA VAL A 333 -19.07 -26.29 -36.50
C VAL A 333 -19.10 -27.60 -37.31
N THR A 334 -18.25 -28.54 -36.93
CA THR A 334 -18.15 -29.88 -37.55
C THR A 334 -19.11 -30.91 -36.97
N GLY A 335 -19.92 -30.50 -35.96
CA GLY A 335 -20.80 -31.44 -35.24
C GLY A 335 -20.08 -32.24 -34.13
N ILE A 336 -18.78 -32.01 -33.93
CA ILE A 336 -17.98 -32.66 -32.89
C ILE A 336 -18.03 -31.79 -31.63
N GLN A 337 -17.97 -32.41 -30.45
CA GLN A 337 -17.87 -31.70 -29.19
C GLN A 337 -16.55 -30.90 -29.14
N ARG A 338 -16.65 -29.58 -28.91
CA ARG A 338 -15.52 -28.65 -28.91
C ARG A 338 -15.10 -28.19 -27.52
N THR A 339 -15.92 -28.35 -26.49
CA THR A 339 -15.67 -27.89 -25.12
C THR A 339 -16.58 -28.61 -24.15
N ASN A 340 -16.28 -28.47 -22.84
CA ASN A 340 -17.14 -28.94 -21.76
C ASN A 340 -17.50 -27.72 -20.90
N ILE A 341 -18.79 -27.42 -20.75
CA ILE A 341 -19.28 -26.23 -20.03
C ILE A 341 -19.78 -26.61 -18.65
N TYR A 342 -19.27 -25.94 -17.63
CA TYR A 342 -19.67 -26.05 -16.24
C TYR A 342 -20.23 -24.75 -15.72
N TYR A 343 -21.10 -24.84 -14.71
CA TYR A 343 -21.85 -23.71 -14.21
C TYR A 343 -21.56 -23.43 -12.73
N CYS A 344 -21.27 -22.15 -12.41
CA CYS A 344 -21.16 -21.71 -11.04
C CYS A 344 -22.47 -21.83 -10.26
N ASP A 345 -22.36 -21.92 -8.95
CA ASP A 345 -23.52 -21.84 -8.08
C ASP A 345 -24.17 -20.45 -8.19
N PRO A 346 -25.50 -20.39 -8.10
CA PRO A 346 -26.21 -19.12 -8.15
C PRO A 346 -25.71 -18.16 -7.08
N MET A 347 -25.47 -16.89 -7.47
CA MET A 347 -25.01 -15.79 -6.60
C MET A 347 -23.65 -16.01 -5.94
N ARG A 348 -22.82 -16.92 -6.41
CA ARG A 348 -21.45 -17.14 -5.94
C ARG A 348 -20.43 -16.63 -6.95
N SER A 349 -20.40 -15.32 -7.15
CA SER A 349 -19.48 -14.65 -8.07
C SER A 349 -17.99 -14.95 -7.80
N GLY A 350 -17.63 -15.20 -6.54
CA GLY A 350 -16.27 -15.56 -6.17
C GLY A 350 -15.72 -16.85 -6.79
N GLN A 351 -16.59 -17.69 -7.40
CA GLN A 351 -16.19 -18.89 -8.14
C GLN A 351 -15.55 -18.57 -9.51
N LYS A 352 -15.74 -17.34 -10.02
CA LYS A 352 -15.13 -16.78 -11.24
C LYS A 352 -14.27 -15.56 -10.91
N GLY A 353 -13.36 -15.67 -9.96
CA GLY A 353 -12.59 -14.52 -9.44
C GLY A 353 -11.62 -13.90 -10.44
N GLY A 354 -11.11 -14.68 -11.38
CA GLY A 354 -10.16 -14.22 -12.40
C GLY A 354 -10.81 -13.25 -13.39
N ILE A 355 -11.94 -13.64 -13.98
CA ILE A 355 -12.65 -12.82 -14.95
C ILE A 355 -13.24 -11.55 -14.32
N GLU A 356 -13.70 -11.61 -13.04
CA GLU A 356 -14.15 -10.43 -12.31
C GLU A 356 -13.05 -9.39 -12.12
N GLN A 357 -11.82 -9.85 -11.84
CA GLN A 357 -10.66 -8.98 -11.76
C GLN A 357 -10.35 -8.35 -13.12
N ALA A 358 -10.40 -9.13 -14.20
CA ALA A 358 -10.22 -8.64 -15.57
C ALA A 358 -11.32 -7.62 -15.96
N HIS A 359 -12.56 -7.88 -15.60
CA HIS A 359 -13.66 -6.91 -15.75
C HIS A 359 -13.42 -5.59 -15.01
N THR A 360 -12.76 -5.64 -13.86
CA THR A 360 -12.37 -4.40 -13.16
C THR A 360 -11.41 -3.56 -14.01
N MET A 361 -10.47 -4.18 -14.73
CA MET A 361 -9.58 -3.45 -15.64
C MET A 361 -10.32 -2.96 -16.89
N LEU A 362 -11.17 -3.82 -17.47
CA LEU A 362 -12.03 -3.41 -18.58
C LEU A 362 -12.86 -2.17 -18.22
N ARG A 363 -13.41 -2.12 -17.00
CA ARG A 363 -14.21 -1.00 -16.50
C ARG A 363 -13.41 0.28 -16.21
N MET A 364 -12.10 0.22 -16.22
CA MET A 364 -11.26 1.43 -16.23
C MET A 364 -11.29 2.12 -17.60
N ILE A 365 -11.38 1.34 -18.67
CA ILE A 365 -11.43 1.83 -20.07
C ILE A 365 -12.87 2.09 -20.48
N LEU A 366 -13.77 1.15 -20.15
CA LEU A 366 -15.21 1.24 -20.43
C LEU A 366 -15.98 1.33 -19.10
N PRO A 367 -16.14 2.52 -18.50
CA PRO A 367 -16.87 2.70 -17.24
C PRO A 367 -18.30 2.15 -17.30
N LYS A 368 -18.87 1.83 -16.12
CA LYS A 368 -20.30 1.46 -16.06
C LYS A 368 -21.16 2.56 -16.67
N ARG A 369 -22.19 2.18 -17.40
CA ARG A 369 -23.10 3.05 -18.14
C ARG A 369 -22.53 3.63 -19.45
N THR A 370 -21.34 3.20 -19.89
CA THR A 370 -20.86 3.51 -21.25
C THR A 370 -21.64 2.68 -22.26
N THR A 371 -22.13 3.30 -23.32
CA THR A 371 -22.77 2.57 -24.45
C THR A 371 -21.73 1.87 -25.31
N PHE A 372 -22.04 0.65 -25.78
CA PHE A 372 -21.18 -0.11 -26.69
C PHE A 372 -21.63 0.00 -28.17
N GLU A 373 -22.66 0.80 -28.46
CA GLU A 373 -23.21 0.92 -29.82
C GLU A 373 -22.17 1.36 -30.85
N PHE A 374 -21.24 2.24 -30.43
CA PHE A 374 -20.18 2.77 -31.30
C PHE A 374 -18.92 1.90 -31.33
N LEU A 375 -18.84 0.86 -30.49
CA LEU A 375 -17.69 -0.03 -30.47
C LEU A 375 -17.70 -0.96 -31.69
N THR A 376 -16.52 -1.17 -32.23
CA THR A 376 -16.21 -2.22 -33.21
C THR A 376 -15.41 -3.35 -32.54
N GLN A 377 -15.31 -4.51 -33.19
CA GLN A 377 -14.46 -5.58 -32.68
C GLN A 377 -12.98 -5.16 -32.64
N TRP A 378 -12.56 -4.27 -33.53
CA TRP A 378 -11.21 -3.73 -33.52
C TRP A 378 -10.92 -2.94 -32.22
N ASP A 379 -11.85 -2.10 -31.77
CA ASP A 379 -11.74 -1.36 -30.51
C ASP A 379 -11.64 -2.32 -29.32
N VAL A 380 -12.43 -3.39 -29.33
CA VAL A 380 -12.41 -4.42 -28.28
C VAL A 380 -11.07 -5.15 -28.27
N ASN A 381 -10.52 -5.51 -29.44
CA ASN A 381 -9.20 -6.13 -29.56
C ASN A 381 -8.07 -5.20 -29.10
N LEU A 382 -8.20 -3.89 -29.36
CA LEU A 382 -7.28 -2.89 -28.85
C LEU A 382 -7.32 -2.84 -27.33
N ILE A 383 -8.50 -2.78 -26.72
CA ILE A 383 -8.68 -2.80 -25.26
C ILE A 383 -8.05 -4.04 -24.64
N THR A 384 -8.35 -5.23 -25.18
CA THR A 384 -7.79 -6.50 -24.65
C THR A 384 -6.28 -6.56 -24.81
N SER A 385 -5.73 -6.01 -25.91
CA SER A 385 -4.28 -5.91 -26.12
C SER A 385 -3.61 -5.04 -25.04
N HIS A 386 -4.18 -3.90 -24.69
CA HIS A 386 -3.67 -3.05 -23.61
C HIS A 386 -3.77 -3.73 -22.24
N ILE A 387 -4.90 -4.41 -21.95
CA ILE A 387 -5.09 -5.13 -20.68
C ILE A 387 -4.07 -6.27 -20.55
N ASN A 388 -3.84 -7.05 -21.61
CA ASN A 388 -2.93 -8.19 -21.61
C ASN A 388 -1.45 -7.79 -21.67
N SER A 389 -1.13 -6.56 -22.04
CA SER A 389 0.23 -6.02 -22.02
C SER A 389 0.61 -5.40 -20.68
N THR A 390 -0.19 -5.58 -19.61
CA THR A 390 0.11 -5.08 -18.27
C THR A 390 0.77 -6.15 -17.41
N PRO A 391 1.90 -5.88 -16.74
CA PRO A 391 2.54 -6.84 -15.85
C PRO A 391 1.65 -7.18 -14.65
N ARG A 392 1.70 -8.46 -14.25
CA ARG A 392 0.92 -9.01 -13.12
C ARG A 392 1.85 -9.52 -12.03
N GLU A 393 1.52 -9.21 -10.79
CA GLU A 393 2.24 -9.75 -9.63
C GLU A 393 2.13 -11.29 -9.57
N SER A 394 0.93 -11.84 -9.88
CA SER A 394 0.68 -13.28 -9.95
C SER A 394 1.45 -14.01 -11.06
N LEU A 395 2.04 -13.28 -12.01
CA LEU A 395 2.90 -13.80 -13.07
C LEU A 395 4.37 -13.36 -12.89
N ASN A 396 4.77 -13.02 -11.65
CA ASN A 396 6.11 -12.56 -11.30
C ASN A 396 6.57 -11.35 -12.15
N GLY A 397 5.66 -10.41 -12.41
CA GLY A 397 5.94 -9.20 -13.19
C GLY A 397 5.85 -9.37 -14.71
N ARG A 398 5.57 -10.59 -15.20
CA ARG A 398 5.34 -10.83 -16.64
C ARG A 398 3.94 -10.37 -17.06
N THR A 399 3.77 -10.10 -18.34
CA THR A 399 2.47 -9.76 -18.90
C THR A 399 1.69 -11.04 -19.29
N PRO A 400 0.34 -11.03 -19.23
CA PRO A 400 -0.47 -12.12 -19.76
C PRO A 400 -0.17 -12.43 -21.24
N TYR A 401 0.14 -11.39 -22.04
CA TYR A 401 0.53 -11.58 -23.43
C TYR A 401 1.81 -12.41 -23.57
N ASP A 402 2.86 -12.09 -22.81
CA ASP A 402 4.15 -12.79 -22.89
C ASP A 402 4.02 -14.26 -22.42
N VAL A 403 3.22 -14.51 -21.37
CA VAL A 403 2.96 -15.87 -20.88
C VAL A 403 2.15 -16.69 -21.88
N ALA A 404 1.13 -16.08 -22.48
CA ALA A 404 0.32 -16.73 -23.50
C ALA A 404 1.09 -16.97 -24.81
N LEU A 405 2.00 -16.06 -25.19
CA LEU A 405 2.89 -16.24 -26.33
C LEU A 405 3.78 -17.49 -26.17
N GLU A 406 4.31 -17.68 -24.97
CA GLU A 406 5.14 -18.83 -24.63
C GLU A 406 4.31 -20.14 -24.60
N ALA A 407 3.09 -20.08 -24.05
CA ALA A 407 2.23 -21.24 -23.89
C ALA A 407 1.50 -21.68 -25.18
N PHE A 408 1.03 -20.73 -25.97
CA PHE A 408 0.13 -20.97 -27.10
C PHE A 408 0.78 -20.72 -28.47
N GLY A 409 1.86 -19.95 -28.51
CA GLY A 409 2.50 -19.53 -29.74
C GLY A 409 1.88 -18.28 -30.37
N GLU A 410 2.59 -17.75 -31.35
CA GLU A 410 2.24 -16.47 -32.00
C GLU A 410 0.97 -16.58 -32.87
N ASP A 411 0.75 -17.72 -33.51
CA ASP A 411 -0.38 -17.90 -34.44
C ASP A 411 -1.71 -17.91 -33.69
N VAL A 412 -1.76 -18.49 -32.49
CA VAL A 412 -2.93 -18.43 -31.61
C VAL A 412 -3.24 -16.99 -31.18
N LEU A 413 -2.20 -16.22 -30.80
CA LEU A 413 -2.40 -14.81 -30.42
C LEU A 413 -2.86 -13.95 -31.60
N LYS A 414 -2.38 -14.24 -32.83
CA LYS A 414 -2.88 -13.62 -34.06
C LYS A 414 -4.34 -14.00 -34.35
N ALA A 415 -4.72 -15.26 -34.12
CA ALA A 415 -6.10 -15.72 -34.25
C ALA A 415 -7.03 -15.00 -33.24
N PHE A 416 -6.56 -14.71 -32.04
CA PHE A 416 -7.26 -13.87 -31.07
C PHE A 416 -7.21 -12.37 -31.40
N GLN A 417 -6.43 -11.97 -32.41
CA GLN A 417 -6.22 -10.58 -32.81
C GLN A 417 -5.61 -9.71 -31.70
N LEU A 418 -4.78 -10.31 -30.87
CA LEU A 418 -4.02 -9.63 -29.82
C LEU A 418 -2.70 -9.10 -30.37
N ARG A 419 -2.29 -7.96 -29.83
CA ARG A 419 -1.01 -7.32 -30.11
C ARG A 419 -0.29 -6.97 -28.82
N ARG A 420 1.02 -7.10 -28.81
CA ARG A 420 1.85 -6.60 -27.72
C ARG A 420 1.89 -5.07 -27.80
N ILE A 421 1.62 -4.43 -26.67
CA ILE A 421 1.72 -2.97 -26.54
C ILE A 421 2.95 -2.65 -25.73
N ASP A 422 3.74 -1.68 -26.20
CA ASP A 422 4.90 -1.19 -25.46
C ASP A 422 4.47 -0.68 -24.07
N PRO A 423 5.27 -0.93 -23.01
CA PRO A 423 4.94 -0.51 -21.65
C PRO A 423 4.55 0.95 -21.53
N ASP A 424 5.28 1.86 -22.19
CA ASP A 424 5.04 3.30 -22.14
C ASP A 424 3.78 3.75 -22.90
N LYS A 425 3.27 2.88 -23.79
CA LYS A 425 2.08 3.15 -24.59
C LYS A 425 0.82 2.47 -24.04
N VAL A 426 0.92 1.73 -22.94
CA VAL A 426 -0.25 1.09 -22.32
C VAL A 426 -1.16 2.14 -21.71
N ILE A 427 -2.39 2.23 -22.21
CA ILE A 427 -3.44 3.15 -21.77
C ILE A 427 -4.59 2.34 -21.17
N LEU A 428 -4.92 2.61 -19.90
CA LEU A 428 -6.00 1.97 -19.15
C LEU A 428 -7.06 3.00 -18.72
N THR A 429 -7.33 3.96 -19.57
CA THR A 429 -8.32 5.02 -19.33
C THR A 429 -9.31 5.09 -20.50
N PRO A 430 -10.47 5.75 -20.35
CA PRO A 430 -11.42 5.95 -21.46
C PRO A 430 -10.82 6.69 -22.67
N LYS A 431 -9.69 7.38 -22.48
CA LYS A 431 -8.98 8.05 -23.58
C LYS A 431 -8.46 7.10 -24.67
N LEU A 432 -8.37 5.78 -24.35
CA LEU A 432 -7.94 4.76 -25.31
C LEU A 432 -8.91 4.67 -26.49
N ILE A 433 -10.20 4.74 -26.22
CA ILE A 433 -11.25 4.71 -27.24
C ILE A 433 -11.67 6.13 -27.53
N ARG A 434 -11.15 6.67 -28.63
CA ARG A 434 -11.61 7.95 -29.16
C ARG A 434 -12.90 7.69 -29.94
N TYR A 435 -14.02 8.04 -29.34
CA TYR A 435 -15.24 8.17 -30.12
C TYR A 435 -15.01 9.32 -31.12
N ASN A 436 -14.79 9.00 -32.39
CA ASN A 436 -14.89 9.99 -33.44
C ASN A 436 -16.37 10.39 -33.49
N HIS A 437 -16.70 11.52 -32.87
CA HIS A 437 -17.97 12.20 -33.05
C HIS A 437 -17.91 13.04 -34.27
#